data_8b3f14df2b50573a91dac36aa769b2e7
#
_entry.id   8b3f14df2b50573a91dac36aa769b2e7
#
_cell.length_a   1.000
_cell.length_b   1.000
_cell.length_c   1.000
_cell.angle_alpha   90.00
_cell.angle_beta   90.00
_cell.angle_gamma   90.00
#
_symmetry.space_group_name_H-M   'P 1'
#
loop_
_entity.id
_entity.type
_entity.pdbx_description
1 polymer ?
#
loop_
_entity_poly.entity_id
_entity_poly.type
_entity_poly.pdbx_seq_one_letter_code
_entity_poly.pdbx_strand_id
1 'polypeptide(L)'
;MPRRPVKGARARGLASPTPISSSVTTPISSALTSAYTTEAELDPDDPNNLPIGALTLDVPIANRKPQKQVAKPFRFMDLPSELRIKIYAFHFADIGPVVDLEPGNYFTIHKKLSVLRVCRQFYREASHVFYSSKTFRVFPIDGRYSRKKLGLLARLKPQSRAHLTSLELRLGPGFNKPYRSWAVSDLLGLKDCVNVRHLSVYVEIDPSDNIFNGWRRSNGFYEAFSQGLLDGLLQGLPGVESVQFDANTAVKRAGDMMQGLLGVVATSDLPVTWGPERGWTDNEDEEVDHEPPMGPTAAIDWSLPPHAVMAALAQEVVA
;
A
#
# COMPACT_ATOMS: atom_id res chain seq x y z
N MET A 1 0.84 -28.66 -53.39
CA MET A 1 1.09 -27.79 -52.24
C MET A 1 2.22 -28.38 -51.42
N PRO A 2 3.39 -27.74 -51.31
CA PRO A 2 4.53 -28.32 -50.62
C PRO A 2 4.45 -28.07 -49.08
N ARG A 3 4.79 -29.08 -48.30
CA ARG A 3 4.85 -29.10 -46.86
C ARG A 3 6.06 -28.30 -46.37
N ARG A 4 5.82 -27.41 -45.34
CA ARG A 4 6.89 -26.66 -44.64
C ARG A 4 7.70 -27.59 -43.71
N PRO A 5 9.03 -27.40 -43.60
CA PRO A 5 9.86 -28.19 -42.70
C PRO A 5 9.73 -27.75 -41.24
N VAL A 6 9.72 -28.73 -40.33
CA VAL A 6 9.73 -28.58 -38.88
C VAL A 6 11.15 -28.18 -38.44
N LYS A 7 11.30 -27.02 -37.75
CA LYS A 7 12.56 -26.60 -37.14
C LYS A 7 12.83 -27.39 -35.85
N GLY A 8 14.03 -27.99 -35.85
CA GLY A 8 14.54 -28.88 -34.81
C GLY A 8 14.63 -28.25 -33.40
N ALA A 9 14.39 -29.09 -32.42
CA ALA A 9 14.56 -28.84 -31.02
C ALA A 9 16.06 -28.66 -30.68
N ARG A 10 16.37 -27.52 -30.06
CA ARG A 10 17.71 -27.21 -29.53
C ARG A 10 17.82 -27.82 -28.14
N ALA A 11 18.64 -28.83 -27.99
CA ALA A 11 19.02 -29.44 -26.71
C ALA A 11 19.66 -28.38 -25.79
N ARG A 12 19.08 -28.18 -24.61
CA ARG A 12 19.70 -27.39 -23.53
C ARG A 12 20.66 -28.30 -22.77
N GLY A 13 21.95 -27.96 -22.83
CA GLY A 13 22.99 -28.57 -22.01
C GLY A 13 22.73 -28.34 -20.52
N LEU A 14 22.81 -29.43 -19.77
CA LEU A 14 22.85 -29.45 -18.32
C LEU A 14 24.18 -28.86 -17.84
N ALA A 15 24.15 -27.69 -17.23
CA ALA A 15 25.27 -27.16 -16.46
C ALA A 15 25.23 -27.72 -15.03
N SER A 16 26.31 -28.35 -14.63
CA SER A 16 26.53 -28.89 -13.29
C SER A 16 26.62 -27.76 -12.26
N PRO A 17 26.07 -27.92 -11.05
CA PRO A 17 26.29 -26.96 -9.98
C PRO A 17 27.65 -27.15 -9.34
N THR A 18 28.48 -26.13 -9.34
CA THR A 18 29.69 -26.02 -8.52
C THR A 18 29.31 -25.71 -7.07
N PRO A 19 29.92 -26.39 -6.08
CA PRO A 19 29.69 -26.09 -4.67
C PRO A 19 30.48 -24.83 -4.28
N ILE A 20 29.80 -23.81 -3.84
CA ILE A 20 30.40 -22.63 -3.20
C ILE A 20 30.49 -22.94 -1.71
N SER A 21 31.67 -23.33 -1.28
CA SER A 21 32.07 -23.37 0.12
C SER A 21 32.56 -21.99 0.52
N SER A 22 31.80 -21.27 1.32
CA SER A 22 32.25 -20.05 2.00
C SER A 22 31.99 -20.16 3.49
N SER A 23 33.00 -20.72 4.18
CA SER A 23 33.12 -20.61 5.63
C SER A 23 33.68 -19.21 5.96
N VAL A 24 32.82 -18.26 6.34
CA VAL A 24 33.26 -17.03 6.98
C VAL A 24 33.12 -17.21 8.48
N THR A 25 34.21 -17.56 9.11
CA THR A 25 34.39 -17.47 10.55
C THR A 25 34.88 -16.08 10.89
N THR A 26 34.03 -15.24 11.43
CA THR A 26 34.45 -13.99 12.09
C THR A 26 34.74 -14.27 13.55
N PRO A 27 35.97 -14.05 14.05
CA PRO A 27 36.23 -14.06 15.47
C PRO A 27 35.72 -12.77 16.11
N ILE A 28 34.72 -12.88 16.99
CA ILE A 28 34.35 -11.79 17.88
C ILE A 28 35.32 -11.84 19.06
N SER A 29 36.38 -11.04 18.97
CA SER A 29 37.25 -10.73 20.10
C SER A 29 36.75 -9.47 20.76
N SER A 30 35.95 -9.59 21.82
CA SER A 30 35.66 -8.51 22.73
C SER A 30 36.44 -8.69 24.01
N ALA A 31 37.68 -8.22 23.99
CA ALA A 31 38.46 -8.01 25.19
C ALA A 31 38.06 -6.64 25.79
N LEU A 32 37.11 -6.63 26.72
CA LEU A 32 36.90 -5.51 27.62
C LEU A 32 37.77 -5.71 28.87
N THR A 33 38.98 -5.23 28.77
CA THR A 33 39.85 -5.06 29.96
C THR A 33 39.49 -3.74 30.60
N SER A 34 38.63 -3.77 31.59
CA SER A 34 38.41 -2.63 32.48
C SER A 34 39.33 -2.83 33.70
N ALA A 35 40.49 -2.19 33.66
CA ALA A 35 41.37 -2.11 34.80
C ALA A 35 40.96 -0.87 35.61
N TYR A 36 40.20 -1.07 36.66
CA TYR A 36 40.10 -0.10 37.75
C TYR A 36 40.91 -0.61 38.91
N THR A 37 42.15 -0.12 39.03
CA THR A 37 42.92 -0.16 40.23
C THR A 37 42.49 1.00 41.14
N THR A 38 41.61 0.72 42.06
CA THR A 38 41.39 1.59 43.23
C THR A 38 42.05 0.89 44.40
N GLU A 39 43.27 1.29 44.71
CA GLU A 39 43.89 0.99 46.02
C GLU A 39 43.14 1.79 47.08
N ALA A 40 42.10 1.18 47.68
CA ALA A 40 41.54 1.64 48.92
C ALA A 40 42.33 0.97 50.04
N GLU A 41 43.01 1.76 50.84
CA GLU A 41 43.59 1.32 52.11
C GLU A 41 42.47 0.74 52.95
N LEU A 42 42.52 -0.60 53.18
CA LEU A 42 41.58 -1.30 54.01
C LEU A 42 42.02 -1.24 55.41
N ASP A 43 41.26 -0.62 56.29
CA ASP A 43 41.45 -0.56 57.71
C ASP A 43 41.33 -1.99 58.31
N PRO A 44 42.37 -2.53 59.01
CA PRO A 44 42.39 -3.93 59.42
C PRO A 44 41.46 -4.26 60.61
N ASP A 45 40.81 -3.27 61.21
CA ASP A 45 40.00 -3.43 62.41
C ASP A 45 38.48 -3.25 62.20
N ASP A 46 37.99 -3.22 60.91
CA ASP A 46 36.55 -3.16 60.64
C ASP A 46 35.93 -4.55 60.76
N PRO A 47 34.99 -4.81 61.69
CA PRO A 47 34.36 -6.11 61.90
C PRO A 47 33.47 -6.55 60.73
N ASN A 48 33.20 -5.67 59.75
CA ASN A 48 32.47 -5.99 58.53
C ASN A 48 33.35 -6.39 57.35
N ASN A 49 34.69 -6.35 57.55
CA ASN A 49 35.65 -6.69 56.50
C ASN A 49 35.84 -8.19 56.45
N LEU A 50 34.90 -8.92 55.86
CA LEU A 50 35.04 -10.30 55.55
C LEU A 50 36.10 -10.49 54.44
N PRO A 51 37.20 -11.18 54.72
CA PRO A 51 38.24 -11.37 53.72
C PRO A 51 37.65 -12.11 52.50
N ILE A 52 37.72 -11.43 51.35
CA ILE A 52 37.22 -11.98 50.03
C ILE A 52 37.80 -13.37 49.74
N GLY A 53 38.97 -13.71 50.34
CA GLY A 53 39.57 -15.04 50.28
C GLY A 53 38.81 -16.12 51.04
N ALA A 54 37.83 -15.78 51.90
CA ALA A 54 36.97 -16.76 52.57
C ALA A 54 35.71 -17.10 51.78
N LEU A 55 35.42 -16.40 50.68
CA LEU A 55 34.41 -16.76 49.71
C LEU A 55 34.99 -17.80 48.75
N THR A 56 35.29 -18.96 49.26
CA THR A 56 35.57 -20.09 48.36
C THR A 56 34.32 -20.42 47.59
N LEU A 57 34.30 -19.98 46.34
CA LEU A 57 33.35 -20.45 45.30
C LEU A 57 33.66 -21.86 44.86
N ASP A 58 34.12 -22.71 45.79
CA ASP A 58 34.25 -24.14 45.58
C ASP A 58 32.90 -24.89 45.68
N VAL A 59 31.83 -24.21 45.33
CA VAL A 59 30.62 -24.93 44.92
C VAL A 59 30.97 -25.52 43.57
N PRO A 60 31.05 -26.82 43.39
CA PRO A 60 31.24 -27.41 42.07
C PRO A 60 30.09 -26.91 41.23
N ILE A 61 30.38 -25.94 40.34
CA ILE A 61 29.47 -25.56 39.28
C ILE A 61 29.30 -26.87 38.49
N ALA A 62 28.31 -27.67 38.93
CA ALA A 62 27.87 -28.77 38.14
C ALA A 62 27.63 -28.17 36.76
N ASN A 63 28.45 -28.51 35.80
CA ASN A 63 28.30 -28.20 34.39
C ASN A 63 27.00 -28.86 33.90
N ARG A 64 25.87 -28.42 34.49
CA ARG A 64 24.57 -28.66 33.91
C ARG A 64 24.56 -27.80 32.65
N LYS A 65 25.06 -28.43 31.55
CA LYS A 65 24.67 -27.97 30.22
C LYS A 65 23.19 -27.65 30.35
N PRO A 66 22.77 -26.38 30.14
CA PRO A 66 21.36 -26.06 30.23
C PRO A 66 20.66 -27.03 29.28
N GLN A 67 19.92 -28.01 29.86
CA GLN A 67 19.08 -28.86 29.06
C GLN A 67 18.20 -27.86 28.30
N LYS A 68 18.45 -27.70 26.99
CA LYS A 68 17.58 -27.00 26.11
C LYS A 68 16.22 -27.65 26.29
N GLN A 69 15.41 -27.12 27.18
CA GLN A 69 14.01 -27.49 27.26
C GLN A 69 13.50 -27.27 25.85
N VAL A 70 13.20 -28.38 25.18
CA VAL A 70 12.57 -28.33 23.85
C VAL A 70 11.27 -27.63 24.08
N ALA A 71 11.28 -26.31 23.81
CA ALA A 71 10.11 -25.45 23.99
C ALA A 71 9.01 -26.09 23.14
N LYS A 72 7.94 -26.53 23.80
CA LYS A 72 6.78 -27.07 23.10
C LYS A 72 6.35 -26.02 22.06
N PRO A 73 6.19 -26.40 20.78
CA PRO A 73 5.81 -25.45 19.77
C PRO A 73 4.50 -24.78 20.17
N PHE A 74 4.47 -23.44 20.02
CA PHE A 74 3.29 -22.67 20.34
C PHE A 74 2.12 -23.06 19.40
N ARG A 75 1.00 -23.45 19.97
CA ARG A 75 -0.18 -23.89 19.21
C ARG A 75 -1.09 -22.69 18.93
N PHE A 76 -0.89 -22.06 17.81
CA PHE A 76 -1.66 -20.87 17.41
C PHE A 76 -3.18 -21.12 17.37
N MET A 77 -3.61 -22.31 16.97
CA MET A 77 -5.03 -22.66 16.86
C MET A 77 -5.73 -22.84 18.19
N ASP A 78 -5.00 -23.02 19.28
CA ASP A 78 -5.55 -23.12 20.64
C ASP A 78 -5.94 -21.72 21.19
N LEU A 79 -5.54 -20.63 20.50
CA LEU A 79 -5.97 -19.28 20.86
C LEU A 79 -7.46 -19.07 20.56
N PRO A 80 -8.16 -18.28 21.38
CA PRO A 80 -9.50 -17.77 21.04
C PRO A 80 -9.52 -17.06 19.69
N SER A 81 -10.65 -17.12 18.98
CA SER A 81 -10.84 -16.53 17.64
C SER A 81 -10.51 -15.04 17.62
N GLU A 82 -10.89 -14.32 18.67
CA GLU A 82 -10.69 -12.87 18.83
C GLU A 82 -9.19 -12.51 18.80
N LEU A 83 -8.37 -13.30 19.49
CA LEU A 83 -6.93 -13.07 19.52
C LEU A 83 -6.30 -13.41 18.15
N ARG A 84 -6.77 -14.47 17.50
CA ARG A 84 -6.29 -14.80 16.14
C ARG A 84 -6.64 -13.69 15.15
N ILE A 85 -7.87 -13.14 15.20
CA ILE A 85 -8.29 -12.01 14.34
C ILE A 85 -7.41 -10.78 14.57
N LYS A 86 -7.11 -10.43 15.82
CA LYS A 86 -6.19 -9.32 16.14
C LYS A 86 -4.79 -9.57 15.57
N ILE A 87 -4.29 -10.79 15.68
CA ILE A 87 -2.97 -11.14 15.12
C ILE A 87 -2.98 -11.02 13.59
N TYR A 88 -4.05 -11.44 12.91
CA TYR A 88 -4.18 -11.23 11.46
C TYR A 88 -4.25 -9.76 11.10
N ALA A 89 -4.98 -8.95 11.86
CA ALA A 89 -5.05 -7.51 11.64
C ALA A 89 -3.67 -6.85 11.77
N PHE A 90 -2.89 -7.19 12.79
CA PHE A 90 -1.51 -6.74 12.94
C PHE A 90 -0.60 -7.23 11.80
N HIS A 91 -0.78 -8.48 11.36
CA HIS A 91 0.00 -9.02 10.26
C HIS A 91 -0.22 -8.25 8.95
N PHE A 92 -1.44 -7.76 8.71
CA PHE A 92 -1.79 -6.98 7.53
C PHE A 92 -1.69 -5.47 7.73
N ALA A 93 -1.29 -4.97 8.91
CA ALA A 93 -1.20 -3.54 9.20
C ALA A 93 -0.21 -2.81 8.27
N ASP A 94 0.91 -3.45 7.94
CA ASP A 94 1.94 -2.88 7.06
C ASP A 94 1.47 -2.73 5.59
N ILE A 95 0.36 -3.38 5.21
CA ILE A 95 -0.23 -3.17 3.90
C ILE A 95 -0.99 -1.85 3.94
N GLY A 96 -0.74 -0.97 2.98
CA GLY A 96 -1.44 0.30 2.86
C GLY A 96 -2.96 0.14 2.93
N PRO A 97 -3.70 1.22 3.19
CA PRO A 97 -5.16 1.18 3.28
C PRO A 97 -5.81 0.75 1.96
N VAL A 98 -5.21 1.13 0.83
CA VAL A 98 -5.70 0.80 -0.50
C VAL A 98 -4.87 -0.31 -1.13
N VAL A 99 -5.54 -1.35 -1.59
CA VAL A 99 -4.96 -2.49 -2.32
C VAL A 99 -5.17 -2.30 -3.80
N ASP A 100 -4.06 -2.25 -4.53
CA ASP A 100 -4.04 -2.14 -6.00
C ASP A 100 -3.03 -3.10 -6.63
N LEU A 101 -2.94 -3.05 -7.98
CA LEU A 101 -2.01 -3.86 -8.76
C LEU A 101 -0.71 -3.12 -9.10
N GLU A 102 -0.35 -2.09 -8.38
CA GLU A 102 0.93 -1.43 -8.58
C GLU A 102 2.10 -2.34 -8.21
N PRO A 103 3.22 -2.31 -8.94
CA PRO A 103 4.34 -3.22 -8.71
C PRO A 103 4.92 -3.14 -7.30
N GLY A 104 5.02 -1.93 -6.74
CA GLY A 104 5.53 -1.70 -5.38
C GLY A 104 4.65 -2.38 -4.33
N ASN A 105 3.35 -2.25 -4.47
CA ASN A 105 2.35 -2.82 -3.58
C ASN A 105 2.28 -4.35 -3.69
N TYR A 106 2.40 -4.87 -4.93
CA TYR A 106 2.35 -6.30 -5.19
C TYR A 106 3.38 -7.10 -4.40
N PHE A 107 4.64 -6.64 -4.32
CA PHE A 107 5.69 -7.38 -3.61
C PHE A 107 5.43 -7.46 -2.11
N THR A 108 4.95 -6.37 -1.50
CA THR A 108 4.60 -6.32 -0.07
C THR A 108 3.41 -7.23 0.22
N ILE A 109 2.35 -7.10 -0.55
CA ILE A 109 1.12 -7.88 -0.42
C ILE A 109 1.41 -9.38 -0.62
N HIS A 110 2.16 -9.75 -1.65
CA HIS A 110 2.45 -11.15 -1.95
C HIS A 110 3.13 -11.88 -0.79
N LYS A 111 4.10 -11.24 -0.13
CA LYS A 111 4.77 -11.80 1.06
C LYS A 111 3.78 -12.01 2.21
N LYS A 112 2.96 -11.01 2.51
CA LYS A 112 1.98 -11.06 3.60
C LYS A 112 0.86 -12.08 3.34
N LEU A 113 0.41 -12.21 2.10
CA LEU A 113 -0.62 -13.19 1.73
C LEU A 113 -0.14 -14.65 1.80
N SER A 114 1.15 -14.91 2.02
CA SER A 114 1.65 -16.27 2.24
C SER A 114 0.97 -16.98 3.41
N VAL A 115 0.51 -16.25 4.43
CA VAL A 115 -0.24 -16.76 5.58
C VAL A 115 -1.53 -17.48 5.16
N LEU A 116 -2.17 -17.08 4.06
CA LEU A 116 -3.38 -17.71 3.54
C LEU A 116 -3.14 -19.14 3.00
N ARG A 117 -1.89 -19.56 2.88
CA ARG A 117 -1.49 -20.88 2.34
C ARG A 117 -1.17 -21.90 3.44
N VAL A 118 -1.23 -21.51 4.71
CA VAL A 118 -0.84 -22.37 5.84
C VAL A 118 -1.82 -23.52 6.02
N CYS A 119 -3.10 -23.23 6.19
CA CYS A 119 -4.16 -24.24 6.28
C CYS A 119 -5.53 -23.63 5.95
N ARG A 120 -6.55 -24.49 5.83
CA ARG A 120 -7.93 -24.06 5.47
C ARG A 120 -8.54 -23.07 6.48
N GLN A 121 -8.26 -23.26 7.79
CA GLN A 121 -8.78 -22.37 8.83
C GLN A 121 -8.11 -20.99 8.75
N PHE A 122 -6.78 -20.95 8.63
CA PHE A 122 -6.08 -19.68 8.37
C PHE A 122 -6.62 -18.97 7.13
N TYR A 123 -6.83 -19.72 6.04
CA TYR A 123 -7.39 -19.12 4.83
C TYR A 123 -8.74 -18.45 5.10
N ARG A 124 -9.66 -19.12 5.79
CA ARG A 124 -10.99 -18.57 6.06
C ARG A 124 -10.94 -17.33 6.95
N GLU A 125 -10.24 -17.41 8.08
CA GLU A 125 -10.15 -16.33 9.07
C GLU A 125 -9.34 -15.14 8.53
N ALA A 126 -8.12 -15.38 8.06
CA ALA A 126 -7.23 -14.32 7.59
C ALA A 126 -7.70 -13.68 6.28
N SER A 127 -8.34 -14.44 5.36
CA SER A 127 -8.93 -13.83 4.16
C SER A 127 -10.09 -12.91 4.50
N HIS A 128 -10.97 -13.31 5.42
CA HIS A 128 -12.03 -12.42 5.89
C HIS A 128 -11.47 -11.11 6.44
N VAL A 129 -10.49 -11.18 7.36
CA VAL A 129 -9.84 -9.98 7.92
C VAL A 129 -9.20 -9.12 6.83
N PHE A 130 -8.45 -9.71 5.91
CA PHE A 130 -7.78 -8.97 4.85
C PHE A 130 -8.75 -8.25 3.92
N TYR A 131 -9.77 -8.97 3.42
CA TYR A 131 -10.72 -8.41 2.45
C TYR A 131 -11.71 -7.42 3.08
N SER A 132 -12.05 -7.57 4.37
CA SER A 132 -12.97 -6.66 5.06
C SER A 132 -12.29 -5.41 5.63
N SER A 133 -10.97 -5.43 5.86
CA SER A 133 -10.27 -4.30 6.47
C SER A 133 -9.57 -3.37 5.48
N LYS A 134 -9.52 -3.72 4.20
CA LYS A 134 -8.81 -2.95 3.18
C LYS A 134 -9.76 -2.47 2.09
N THR A 135 -9.44 -1.30 1.54
CA THR A 135 -10.14 -0.75 0.37
C THR A 135 -9.50 -1.30 -0.90
N PHE A 136 -10.30 -1.75 -1.85
CA PHE A 136 -9.79 -2.33 -3.09
C PHE A 136 -10.05 -1.42 -4.27
N ARG A 137 -8.98 -1.05 -5.00
CA ARG A 137 -9.12 -0.25 -6.21
C ARG A 137 -9.75 -1.06 -7.34
N VAL A 138 -10.85 -0.56 -7.89
CA VAL A 138 -11.62 -1.25 -8.93
C VAL A 138 -10.83 -1.36 -10.22
N PHE A 139 -10.27 -0.26 -10.69
CA PHE A 139 -9.54 -0.18 -11.95
C PHE A 139 -8.05 0.04 -11.72
N PRO A 140 -7.18 -0.74 -12.37
CA PRO A 140 -5.73 -0.55 -12.26
C PRO A 140 -5.29 0.67 -13.08
N ILE A 141 -4.39 1.46 -12.51
CA ILE A 141 -3.80 2.65 -13.14
C ILE A 141 -2.50 2.28 -13.86
N ASP A 142 -1.70 1.36 -13.29
CA ASP A 142 -0.42 0.96 -13.89
C ASP A 142 -0.62 0.42 -15.32
N GLY A 143 0.16 0.96 -16.25
CA GLY A 143 0.10 0.63 -17.68
C GLY A 143 0.33 -0.85 -18.00
N ARG A 144 0.96 -1.62 -17.10
CA ARG A 144 1.16 -3.07 -17.27
C ARG A 144 -0.14 -3.84 -17.08
N TYR A 145 -1.01 -3.37 -16.20
CA TYR A 145 -2.26 -4.03 -15.83
C TYR A 145 -3.47 -3.39 -16.51
N SER A 146 -3.43 -2.09 -16.81
CA SER A 146 -4.51 -1.37 -17.49
C SER A 146 -4.77 -1.85 -18.92
N ARG A 147 -3.78 -2.49 -19.57
CA ARG A 147 -3.95 -3.09 -20.91
C ARG A 147 -4.65 -4.46 -20.88
N LYS A 148 -4.75 -5.09 -19.72
CA LYS A 148 -5.43 -6.38 -19.59
C LYS A 148 -6.93 -6.16 -19.43
N LYS A 149 -7.74 -6.98 -20.09
CA LYS A 149 -9.21 -6.86 -20.08
C LYS A 149 -9.86 -7.07 -18.72
N LEU A 150 -9.14 -7.68 -17.76
CA LEU A 150 -9.68 -8.04 -16.45
C LEU A 150 -9.03 -7.18 -15.37
N GLY A 151 -9.83 -6.41 -14.65
CA GLY A 151 -9.45 -5.67 -13.45
C GLY A 151 -9.12 -6.57 -12.26
N LEU A 152 -8.75 -5.97 -11.12
CA LEU A 152 -8.41 -6.71 -9.89
C LEU A 152 -9.57 -7.55 -9.41
N LEU A 153 -10.76 -6.99 -9.34
CA LEU A 153 -11.96 -7.67 -8.85
C LEU A 153 -12.28 -8.94 -9.66
N ALA A 154 -12.17 -8.88 -10.98
CA ALA A 154 -12.42 -10.02 -11.85
C ALA A 154 -11.48 -11.21 -11.62
N ARG A 155 -10.32 -10.97 -10.99
CA ARG A 155 -9.33 -12.01 -10.66
C ARG A 155 -9.55 -12.64 -9.29
N LEU A 156 -10.34 -12.00 -8.44
CA LEU A 156 -10.67 -12.53 -7.13
C LEU A 156 -11.72 -13.65 -7.28
N LYS A 157 -11.65 -14.61 -6.37
CA LYS A 157 -12.70 -15.64 -6.28
C LYS A 157 -14.01 -15.02 -5.78
N PRO A 158 -15.18 -15.53 -6.17
CA PRO A 158 -16.48 -15.03 -5.68
C PRO A 158 -16.54 -14.93 -4.14
N GLN A 159 -16.04 -15.94 -3.44
CA GLN A 159 -15.98 -15.95 -1.97
C GLN A 159 -15.15 -14.80 -1.40
N SER A 160 -14.05 -14.43 -2.07
CA SER A 160 -13.21 -13.29 -1.63
C SER A 160 -13.89 -11.97 -1.93
N ARG A 161 -14.61 -11.86 -3.06
CA ARG A 161 -15.41 -10.67 -3.40
C ARG A 161 -16.53 -10.43 -2.39
N ALA A 162 -17.15 -11.50 -1.90
CA ALA A 162 -18.19 -11.41 -0.88
C ALA A 162 -17.69 -10.86 0.48
N HIS A 163 -16.39 -10.84 0.73
CA HIS A 163 -15.82 -10.27 1.96
C HIS A 163 -15.42 -8.80 1.82
N LEU A 164 -15.49 -8.22 0.62
CA LEU A 164 -15.14 -6.82 0.40
C LEU A 164 -16.17 -5.90 1.05
N THR A 165 -15.70 -4.87 1.76
CA THR A 165 -16.53 -3.86 2.41
C THR A 165 -16.34 -2.47 1.81
N SER A 166 -15.16 -2.19 1.23
CA SER A 166 -14.81 -0.91 0.66
C SER A 166 -14.16 -1.05 -0.70
N LEU A 167 -14.60 -0.23 -1.64
CA LEU A 167 -14.00 -0.11 -2.98
C LEU A 167 -13.54 1.32 -3.24
N GLU A 168 -12.49 1.48 -4.07
CA GLU A 168 -12.00 2.78 -4.52
C GLU A 168 -12.10 2.89 -6.04
N LEU A 169 -12.72 3.97 -6.50
CA LEU A 169 -12.66 4.44 -7.87
C LEU A 169 -11.69 5.62 -7.93
N ARG A 170 -10.53 5.43 -8.56
CA ARG A 170 -9.56 6.51 -8.75
C ARG A 170 -9.67 7.06 -10.16
N LEU A 171 -9.86 8.37 -10.28
CA LEU A 171 -10.09 9.10 -11.52
C LEU A 171 -8.96 10.10 -11.79
N GLY A 172 -8.82 10.52 -13.02
CA GLY A 172 -7.78 11.46 -13.48
C GLY A 172 -6.73 10.80 -14.35
N PRO A 173 -6.06 9.71 -13.95
CA PRO A 173 -5.07 9.07 -14.79
C PRO A 173 -5.65 8.62 -16.13
N GLY A 174 -4.94 8.98 -17.22
CA GLY A 174 -5.36 8.60 -18.57
C GLY A 174 -6.49 9.44 -19.16
N PHE A 175 -6.75 10.65 -18.67
CA PHE A 175 -7.81 11.53 -19.15
C PHE A 175 -7.75 11.82 -20.66
N ASN A 176 -6.56 11.90 -21.25
CA ASN A 176 -6.39 12.08 -22.70
C ASN A 176 -6.80 10.83 -23.48
N LYS A 177 -6.50 9.64 -22.94
CA LYS A 177 -6.82 8.36 -23.54
C LYS A 177 -7.26 7.36 -22.48
N PRO A 178 -8.56 7.38 -22.12
CA PRO A 178 -9.07 6.46 -21.12
C PRO A 178 -8.70 5.01 -21.42
N TYR A 179 -8.40 4.27 -20.37
CA TYR A 179 -8.00 2.89 -20.50
C TYR A 179 -9.17 2.03 -20.97
N ARG A 180 -8.97 1.23 -22.03
CA ARG A 180 -10.02 0.36 -22.58
C ARG A 180 -10.53 -0.70 -21.59
N SER A 181 -9.76 -0.97 -20.54
CA SER A 181 -10.15 -1.89 -19.47
C SER A 181 -11.04 -1.25 -18.42
N TRP A 182 -11.19 0.06 -18.45
CA TRP A 182 -12.05 0.79 -17.53
C TRP A 182 -13.47 0.81 -18.12
N ALA A 183 -14.17 -0.27 -17.89
CA ALA A 183 -15.57 -0.42 -18.26
C ALA A 183 -16.26 -1.25 -17.19
N VAL A 184 -17.41 -0.80 -16.76
CA VAL A 184 -18.27 -1.57 -15.88
C VAL A 184 -18.94 -2.65 -16.72
N SER A 185 -18.68 -3.90 -16.38
CA SER A 185 -19.22 -5.07 -17.06
C SER A 185 -19.40 -6.22 -16.08
N ASP A 186 -20.21 -7.22 -16.47
CA ASP A 186 -20.40 -8.44 -15.66
C ASP A 186 -19.08 -9.15 -15.31
N LEU A 187 -18.03 -8.93 -16.12
CA LEU A 187 -16.69 -9.50 -15.88
C LEU A 187 -16.02 -8.95 -14.62
N LEU A 188 -16.41 -7.78 -14.13
CA LEU A 188 -15.90 -7.26 -12.85
C LEU A 188 -16.39 -8.09 -11.67
N GLY A 189 -17.52 -8.78 -11.81
CA GLY A 189 -18.09 -9.61 -10.75
C GLY A 189 -18.65 -8.80 -9.59
N LEU A 190 -19.18 -7.59 -9.86
CA LEU A 190 -19.78 -6.71 -8.84
C LEU A 190 -20.96 -7.39 -8.12
N LYS A 191 -21.67 -8.28 -8.81
CA LYS A 191 -22.78 -9.08 -8.24
C LYS A 191 -22.36 -9.92 -7.02
N ASP A 192 -21.08 -10.31 -6.95
CA ASP A 192 -20.56 -11.07 -5.81
C ASP A 192 -20.10 -10.16 -4.65
N CYS A 193 -20.03 -8.85 -4.85
CA CYS A 193 -19.59 -7.86 -3.86
C CYS A 193 -20.76 -7.42 -2.95
N VAL A 194 -21.44 -8.39 -2.34
CA VAL A 194 -22.69 -8.15 -1.57
C VAL A 194 -22.52 -7.37 -0.28
N ASN A 195 -21.31 -7.32 0.27
CA ASN A 195 -21.00 -6.65 1.54
C ASN A 195 -20.31 -5.30 1.37
N VAL A 196 -20.19 -4.79 0.15
CA VAL A 196 -19.62 -3.46 -0.09
C VAL A 196 -20.61 -2.41 0.40
N ARG A 197 -20.17 -1.60 1.38
CA ARG A 197 -20.94 -0.52 2.00
C ARG A 197 -20.38 0.85 1.68
N HIS A 198 -19.07 0.94 1.43
CA HIS A 198 -18.39 2.19 1.21
C HIS A 198 -17.74 2.22 -0.16
N LEU A 199 -18.05 3.24 -0.95
CA LEU A 199 -17.40 3.53 -2.21
C LEU A 199 -16.59 4.83 -2.06
N SER A 200 -15.26 4.75 -2.17
CA SER A 200 -14.39 5.92 -2.19
C SER A 200 -14.13 6.35 -3.63
N VAL A 201 -14.34 7.60 -3.95
CA VAL A 201 -14.03 8.22 -5.23
C VAL A 201 -12.89 9.19 -5.01
N TYR A 202 -11.72 8.87 -5.53
CA TYR A 202 -10.54 9.72 -5.45
C TYR A 202 -10.23 10.36 -6.80
N VAL A 203 -10.18 11.68 -6.84
CA VAL A 203 -9.87 12.46 -8.05
C VAL A 203 -8.43 12.96 -7.98
N GLU A 204 -7.55 12.35 -8.78
CA GLU A 204 -6.13 12.72 -8.82
C GLU A 204 -5.91 13.98 -9.67
N ILE A 205 -6.59 14.05 -10.80
CA ILE A 205 -6.50 15.18 -11.75
C ILE A 205 -7.89 15.47 -12.26
N ASP A 206 -8.27 16.76 -12.25
CA ASP A 206 -9.47 17.24 -12.90
C ASP A 206 -9.12 17.82 -14.28
N PRO A 207 -9.39 17.09 -15.38
CA PRO A 207 -9.11 17.62 -16.71
C PRO A 207 -10.09 18.69 -17.17
N SER A 208 -11.16 19.00 -16.42
CA SER A 208 -12.08 20.10 -16.75
C SER A 208 -11.44 21.46 -16.49
N ASP A 209 -10.36 21.54 -15.73
CA ASP A 209 -9.64 22.78 -15.50
C ASP A 209 -9.02 23.33 -16.79
N ASN A 210 -8.99 24.66 -16.90
CA ASN A 210 -8.47 25.38 -18.06
C ASN A 210 -6.99 25.11 -18.37
N ILE A 211 -6.22 24.69 -17.38
CA ILE A 211 -4.80 24.32 -17.52
C ILE A 211 -4.65 23.17 -18.53
N PHE A 212 -5.65 22.29 -18.66
CA PHE A 212 -5.60 21.13 -19.56
C PHE A 212 -6.19 21.44 -20.96
N ASN A 213 -6.51 22.70 -21.27
CA ASN A 213 -6.94 23.08 -22.61
C ASN A 213 -5.84 22.74 -23.65
N GLY A 214 -6.25 22.05 -24.72
CA GLY A 214 -5.33 21.54 -25.75
C GLY A 214 -4.75 20.14 -25.48
N TRP A 215 -4.82 19.65 -24.24
CA TRP A 215 -4.42 18.27 -23.87
C TRP A 215 -5.61 17.33 -23.81
N ARG A 216 -6.82 17.86 -23.76
CA ARG A 216 -8.07 17.11 -23.76
C ARG A 216 -8.37 16.54 -25.14
N ARG A 217 -9.01 15.38 -25.17
CA ARG A 217 -9.53 14.80 -26.41
C ARG A 217 -10.70 15.64 -26.96
N SER A 218 -11.61 16.02 -26.10
CA SER A 218 -12.71 16.94 -26.34
C SER A 218 -13.25 17.43 -24.99
N ASN A 219 -13.92 18.58 -25.00
CA ASN A 219 -14.56 19.11 -23.80
C ASN A 219 -15.70 18.15 -23.36
N GLY A 220 -15.82 17.94 -22.04
CA GLY A 220 -16.85 17.08 -21.46
C GLY A 220 -16.68 15.58 -21.67
N PHE A 221 -15.68 15.12 -22.44
CA PHE A 221 -15.52 13.70 -22.72
C PHE A 221 -15.15 12.87 -21.48
N TYR A 222 -14.18 13.37 -20.69
CA TYR A 222 -13.72 12.63 -19.52
C TYR A 222 -14.70 12.75 -18.37
N GLU A 223 -15.38 13.86 -18.27
CA GLU A 223 -16.47 14.12 -17.34
C GLU A 223 -17.61 13.10 -17.55
N ALA A 224 -18.11 13.00 -18.76
CA ALA A 224 -19.15 12.03 -19.12
C ALA A 224 -18.66 10.57 -18.91
N PHE A 225 -17.40 10.29 -19.22
CA PHE A 225 -16.79 8.98 -18.99
C PHE A 225 -16.73 8.64 -17.50
N SER A 226 -16.30 9.57 -16.64
CA SER A 226 -16.18 9.36 -15.20
C SER A 226 -17.55 9.19 -14.53
N GLN A 227 -18.53 10.00 -14.95
CA GLN A 227 -19.93 9.88 -14.52
C GLN A 227 -20.50 8.52 -14.88
N GLY A 228 -20.29 8.06 -16.12
CA GLY A 228 -20.74 6.76 -16.57
C GLY A 228 -20.09 5.58 -15.83
N LEU A 229 -18.80 5.72 -15.41
CA LEU A 229 -18.16 4.72 -14.57
C LEU A 229 -18.76 4.67 -13.17
N LEU A 230 -18.97 5.84 -12.55
CA LEU A 230 -19.54 5.93 -11.21
C LEU A 230 -20.98 5.41 -11.19
N ASP A 231 -21.81 5.85 -12.12
CA ASP A 231 -23.19 5.37 -12.26
C ASP A 231 -23.25 3.85 -12.44
N GLY A 232 -22.44 3.32 -13.36
CA GLY A 232 -22.36 1.86 -13.57
C GLY A 232 -21.90 1.08 -12.34
N LEU A 233 -20.99 1.64 -11.52
CA LEU A 233 -20.57 1.01 -10.26
C LEU A 233 -21.71 1.04 -9.24
N LEU A 234 -22.41 2.15 -9.07
CA LEU A 234 -23.54 2.28 -8.14
C LEU A 234 -24.68 1.33 -8.52
N GLN A 235 -25.00 1.21 -9.81
CA GLN A 235 -25.99 0.24 -10.31
C GLN A 235 -25.55 -1.20 -10.06
N GLY A 236 -24.25 -1.49 -10.15
CA GLY A 236 -23.69 -2.83 -9.91
C GLY A 236 -23.52 -3.20 -8.43
N LEU A 237 -23.61 -2.23 -7.51
CA LEU A 237 -23.34 -2.37 -6.07
C LEU A 237 -24.54 -1.88 -5.24
N PRO A 238 -25.66 -2.59 -5.23
CA PRO A 238 -26.88 -2.14 -4.53
C PRO A 238 -26.74 -2.06 -3.01
N GLY A 239 -25.65 -2.59 -2.45
CA GLY A 239 -25.39 -2.56 -0.99
C GLY A 239 -24.63 -1.34 -0.51
N VAL A 240 -24.26 -0.40 -1.37
CA VAL A 240 -23.52 0.82 -0.98
C VAL A 240 -24.40 1.71 -0.12
N GLU A 241 -23.87 2.12 1.03
CA GLU A 241 -24.55 2.97 2.00
C GLU A 241 -24.00 4.40 2.00
N SER A 242 -22.76 4.59 1.57
CA SER A 242 -22.13 5.92 1.52
C SER A 242 -21.08 6.02 0.42
N VAL A 243 -20.95 7.22 -0.14
CA VAL A 243 -19.89 7.55 -1.10
C VAL A 243 -18.99 8.60 -0.48
N GLN A 244 -17.69 8.29 -0.41
CA GLN A 244 -16.67 9.21 0.07
C GLN A 244 -15.95 9.83 -1.10
N PHE A 245 -15.92 11.15 -1.17
CA PHE A 245 -15.12 11.89 -2.14
C PHE A 245 -13.84 12.39 -1.50
N ASP A 246 -12.73 12.18 -2.18
CA ASP A 246 -11.44 12.76 -1.85
C ASP A 246 -10.71 13.13 -3.14
N ALA A 247 -9.76 14.04 -3.07
CA ALA A 247 -9.06 14.50 -4.25
C ALA A 247 -7.67 15.05 -3.92
N ASN A 248 -6.86 15.20 -4.96
CA ASN A 248 -5.63 15.97 -4.86
C ASN A 248 -5.95 17.44 -4.54
N THR A 249 -5.04 18.11 -3.84
CA THR A 249 -5.18 19.52 -3.41
C THR A 249 -5.45 20.50 -4.55
N ALA A 250 -5.05 20.18 -5.78
CA ALA A 250 -5.28 20.99 -6.97
C ALA A 250 -6.71 20.90 -7.54
N VAL A 251 -7.50 19.91 -7.10
CA VAL A 251 -8.86 19.71 -7.62
C VAL A 251 -9.84 20.62 -6.90
N LYS A 252 -10.69 21.29 -7.69
CA LYS A 252 -11.73 22.19 -7.18
C LYS A 252 -13.08 21.46 -7.06
N ARG A 253 -13.79 21.66 -5.95
CA ARG A 253 -15.13 21.09 -5.74
C ARG A 253 -16.13 21.63 -6.76
N ALA A 254 -16.01 22.93 -7.11
CA ALA A 254 -16.85 23.59 -8.12
C ALA A 254 -16.51 23.21 -9.57
N GLY A 255 -15.47 22.37 -9.81
CA GLY A 255 -15.10 21.91 -11.15
C GLY A 255 -16.18 21.07 -11.82
N ASP A 256 -16.32 21.18 -13.14
CA ASP A 256 -17.38 20.51 -13.92
C ASP A 256 -17.39 19.00 -13.71
N MET A 257 -16.21 18.39 -13.60
CA MET A 257 -16.08 16.97 -13.33
C MET A 257 -16.63 16.60 -11.94
N MET A 258 -16.24 17.35 -10.91
CA MET A 258 -16.69 17.09 -9.54
C MET A 258 -18.19 17.31 -9.40
N GLN A 259 -18.72 18.39 -9.96
CA GLN A 259 -20.15 18.68 -9.95
C GLN A 259 -20.94 17.56 -10.65
N GLY A 260 -20.43 17.06 -11.76
CA GLY A 260 -21.05 15.94 -12.46
C GLY A 260 -21.05 14.65 -11.64
N LEU A 261 -19.95 14.35 -10.93
CA LEU A 261 -19.86 13.16 -10.06
C LEU A 261 -20.80 13.28 -8.85
N LEU A 262 -20.87 14.47 -8.23
CA LEU A 262 -21.81 14.73 -7.13
C LEU A 262 -23.26 14.60 -7.60
N GLY A 263 -23.58 15.06 -8.82
CA GLY A 263 -24.91 14.93 -9.43
C GLY A 263 -25.32 13.46 -9.61
N VAL A 264 -24.39 12.57 -10.00
CA VAL A 264 -24.66 11.12 -10.10
C VAL A 264 -25.01 10.53 -8.73
N VAL A 265 -24.25 10.87 -7.67
CA VAL A 265 -24.53 10.37 -6.32
C VAL A 265 -25.83 10.92 -5.76
N ALA A 266 -26.13 12.20 -6.01
CA ALA A 266 -27.40 12.82 -5.61
C ALA A 266 -28.61 12.11 -6.26
N THR A 267 -28.49 11.66 -7.51
CA THR A 267 -29.55 10.87 -8.17
C THR A 267 -29.79 9.52 -7.50
N SER A 268 -28.77 8.97 -6.86
CA SER A 268 -28.85 7.68 -6.13
C SER A 268 -29.27 7.83 -4.66
N ASP A 269 -29.53 9.05 -4.18
CA ASP A 269 -29.92 9.40 -2.81
C ASP A 269 -28.96 8.84 -1.73
N LEU A 270 -27.67 8.77 -2.04
CA LEU A 270 -26.64 8.27 -1.14
C LEU A 270 -25.97 9.43 -0.39
N PRO A 271 -25.67 9.25 0.92
CA PRO A 271 -24.94 10.25 1.69
C PRO A 271 -23.50 10.38 1.15
N VAL A 272 -23.09 11.64 0.98
CA VAL A 272 -21.71 11.99 0.61
C VAL A 272 -20.91 12.28 1.87
N THR A 273 -19.68 11.78 1.93
CA THR A 273 -18.70 12.08 2.96
C THR A 273 -17.42 12.59 2.32
N TRP A 274 -16.64 13.39 3.04
CA TRP A 274 -15.42 13.98 2.52
C TRP A 274 -14.19 13.26 3.09
N GLY A 275 -13.21 13.06 2.23
CA GLY A 275 -11.95 12.43 2.62
C GLY A 275 -10.96 13.43 3.21
N PRO A 276 -9.93 12.92 3.91
CA PRO A 276 -8.99 13.76 4.67
C PRO A 276 -7.91 14.43 3.82
N GLU A 277 -7.62 13.94 2.61
CA GLU A 277 -6.49 14.45 1.81
C GLU A 277 -6.79 15.84 1.25
N ARG A 278 -7.98 16.05 0.68
CA ARG A 278 -8.42 17.38 0.23
C ARG A 278 -9.01 18.20 1.38
N GLY A 279 -9.70 17.55 2.34
CA GLY A 279 -10.24 18.18 3.54
C GLY A 279 -11.47 19.07 3.29
N TRP A 280 -12.27 18.78 2.28
CA TRP A 280 -13.54 19.47 2.07
C TRP A 280 -14.50 19.31 3.23
N THR A 281 -15.33 20.32 3.46
CA THR A 281 -16.40 20.32 4.46
C THR A 281 -17.74 20.65 3.82
N ASP A 282 -18.85 20.32 4.48
CA ASP A 282 -20.18 20.60 3.93
C ASP A 282 -20.49 22.11 3.85
N ASN A 283 -19.80 22.93 4.65
CA ASN A 283 -20.01 24.38 4.76
C ASN A 283 -19.19 25.21 3.76
N GLU A 284 -18.60 24.59 2.75
CA GLU A 284 -17.73 25.28 1.79
C GLU A 284 -18.50 26.00 0.68
N ASP A 285 -19.24 27.04 1.04
CA ASP A 285 -19.56 28.13 0.10
C ASP A 285 -18.39 29.14 0.00
N GLU A 286 -17.35 28.99 0.80
CA GLU A 286 -16.14 29.80 0.80
C GLU A 286 -14.93 28.96 0.32
N GLU A 287 -14.90 28.58 -0.96
CA GLU A 287 -13.61 28.42 -1.62
C GLU A 287 -12.97 29.80 -1.71
N VAL A 288 -12.40 30.26 -0.61
CA VAL A 288 -11.39 31.31 -0.66
C VAL A 288 -10.32 30.76 -1.61
N ASP A 289 -10.23 31.33 -2.80
CA ASP A 289 -9.10 31.14 -3.70
C ASP A 289 -7.84 31.52 -2.89
N HIS A 290 -7.33 30.58 -2.12
CA HIS A 290 -5.95 30.59 -1.69
C HIS A 290 -5.14 30.29 -2.96
N GLU A 291 -5.11 31.28 -3.87
CA GLU A 291 -3.93 31.43 -4.70
C GLU A 291 -2.77 31.39 -3.69
N PRO A 292 -1.88 30.38 -3.79
CA PRO A 292 -0.66 30.43 -3.00
C PRO A 292 -0.09 31.83 -3.30
N PRO A 293 0.36 32.58 -2.29
CA PRO A 293 0.88 33.90 -2.52
C PRO A 293 1.92 33.75 -3.62
N MET A 294 1.58 34.26 -4.82
CA MET A 294 2.52 34.40 -5.89
C MET A 294 3.56 35.35 -5.37
N GLY A 295 4.55 34.79 -4.65
CA GLY A 295 5.81 35.49 -4.45
C GLY A 295 6.21 35.98 -5.85
N PRO A 296 6.90 37.12 -5.97
CA PRO A 296 7.26 37.64 -7.26
C PRO A 296 8.05 36.57 -8.00
N THR A 297 7.35 35.79 -8.78
CA THR A 297 7.94 34.87 -9.74
C THR A 297 8.66 35.77 -10.72
N ALA A 298 9.95 35.94 -10.51
CA ALA A 298 10.81 36.50 -11.53
C ALA A 298 10.49 35.71 -12.78
N ALA A 299 9.87 36.38 -13.78
CA ALA A 299 9.45 35.74 -15.00
C ALA A 299 10.65 35.03 -15.58
N ILE A 300 10.67 33.69 -15.48
CA ILE A 300 11.77 32.89 -16.02
C ILE A 300 11.74 33.11 -17.51
N ASP A 301 12.75 33.83 -18.00
CA ASP A 301 12.92 34.08 -19.41
C ASP A 301 13.35 32.78 -20.11
N TRP A 302 12.39 32.10 -20.69
CA TRP A 302 12.59 30.85 -21.43
C TRP A 302 13.36 31.02 -22.74
N SER A 303 13.71 32.29 -23.12
CA SER A 303 14.57 32.56 -24.26
C SER A 303 16.06 32.33 -23.95
N LEU A 304 16.40 32.17 -22.67
CA LEU A 304 17.77 31.90 -22.23
C LEU A 304 18.18 30.43 -22.51
N PRO A 305 19.48 30.21 -22.79
CA PRO A 305 19.98 28.86 -23.01
C PRO A 305 19.78 27.98 -21.75
N PRO A 306 19.56 26.67 -21.90
CA PRO A 306 19.14 25.77 -20.81
C PRO A 306 20.00 25.80 -19.55
N HIS A 307 21.32 26.05 -19.69
CA HIS A 307 22.23 26.15 -18.56
C HIS A 307 22.01 27.41 -17.70
N ALA A 308 21.57 28.53 -18.30
CA ALA A 308 21.26 29.76 -17.59
C ALA A 308 19.93 29.66 -16.83
N VAL A 309 18.94 28.96 -17.41
CA VAL A 309 17.67 28.66 -16.74
C VAL A 309 17.87 27.77 -15.53
N MET A 310 18.72 26.73 -15.63
CA MET A 310 19.05 25.85 -14.51
C MET A 310 19.82 26.56 -13.40
N ALA A 311 20.70 27.55 -13.73
CA ALA A 311 21.39 28.34 -12.75
C ALA A 311 20.46 29.29 -11.97
N ALA A 312 19.44 29.86 -12.63
CA ALA A 312 18.42 30.70 -11.99
C ALA A 312 17.56 29.90 -11.02
N LEU A 313 17.11 28.69 -11.40
CA LEU A 313 16.36 27.78 -10.53
C LEU A 313 17.16 27.29 -9.32
N ALA A 314 18.47 27.10 -9.47
CA ALA A 314 19.33 26.68 -8.37
C ALA A 314 19.55 27.77 -7.29
N GLN A 315 19.40 29.05 -7.63
CA GLN A 315 19.52 30.15 -6.68
C GLN A 315 18.26 30.35 -5.82
N GLU A 316 17.10 29.98 -6.33
CA GLU A 316 15.81 30.09 -5.59
C GLU A 316 15.64 29.04 -4.49
N VAL A 317 16.38 27.93 -4.54
CA VAL A 317 16.29 26.81 -3.56
C VAL A 317 17.15 27.10 -2.29
N VAL A 318 18.00 28.12 -2.32
CA VAL A 318 18.96 28.43 -1.22
C VAL A 318 18.57 29.71 -0.45
N ALA A 319 17.54 30.43 -0.87
CA ALA A 319 17.00 31.58 -0.17
C ALA A 319 15.74 31.22 0.63
#